data_26352bfd4471a8a1ce37e14cac59dd35
#
_entry.id   26352bfd4471a8a1ce37e14cac59dd35
#
_cell.length_a   1.000
_cell.length_b   1.000
_cell.length_c   1.000
_cell.angle_alpha   90.00
_cell.angle_beta   90.00
_cell.angle_gamma   90.00
#
_symmetry.space_group_name_H-M   'P 1'
#
loop_
_entity.id
_entity.type
_entity.pdbx_description
1 polymer ?
#
loop_
_entity_poly.entity_id
_entity_poly.type
_entity_poly.pdbx_seq_one_letter_code
_entity_poly.pdbx_strand_id
1 'polypeptide(L)'
;MDPRIDALLDCGLHKEAFIRLERMAMEGERPDEDCLRRLPVLMLDASPLLLREMGNGRLRAGDLQEAKLWLTRAVAEFGATDDPDGLLAALCSLSPVLLRLGEAEEASALFEFLEREAESLPADRIAGTLPLALAFGYARKGEPERAKGKYAEAIDLFERSRKYEEAAGALTELLHQCGTQLSAAEWEELAWRLRHWASRDSGIALAAEWIPGLRMLQGEQWEEAYSRLRPVLDASWEREPYRHRVYAHLALFRAALRIDPLLSENLLPVLKELRQAYDADLALRRDMLLVVSEGCGRIGRTEEAREALKEAGYIERYLMLKPEGKPSAPVRADRPFGPADDRSKEERLGWRIVCFGGLSFERGEHEVRLIRWKRKKAQELCAFLLLQPKYAYPKEQLVEQLELGEDRDKANKLLYVVIHQLKQTLLEELGVKDGVGIREGLVALREEAFDYVDVERYLTLIRVADQLWPKDRALSYEMYQEAFGLYGDLLPELPYFSWLERMREFLLEKQAAILRKLRLMAEEQGDRELEETYCREWIRLSPDQEEAYGHLIRLLLDLKRTGEIALLYERLKRICRDELGAEPSEELRVLLRRNGIVS
;
A
#
# COMPACT_ATOMS: atom_id res chain seq x y z
N MET A 1 -22.94 1.24 -18.27
CA MET A 1 -23.89 1.50 -17.15
C MET A 1 -25.13 0.64 -17.29
N ASP A 2 -25.47 -0.18 -16.31
CA ASP A 2 -26.79 -0.84 -16.24
C ASP A 2 -27.79 0.18 -15.63
N PRO A 3 -28.71 0.76 -16.42
CA PRO A 3 -29.65 1.77 -15.93
C PRO A 3 -30.56 1.28 -14.80
N ARG A 4 -30.61 -0.02 -14.60
CA ARG A 4 -31.37 -0.63 -13.50
C ARG A 4 -30.65 -0.52 -12.15
N ILE A 5 -29.28 -0.55 -12.14
CA ILE A 5 -28.50 -0.37 -10.91
C ILE A 5 -28.58 1.07 -10.45
N ASP A 6 -28.43 2.03 -11.37
CA ASP A 6 -28.60 3.46 -11.06
C ASP A 6 -29.97 3.74 -10.46
N ALA A 7 -31.03 3.20 -11.06
CA ALA A 7 -32.38 3.36 -10.54
C ALA A 7 -32.55 2.77 -9.12
N LEU A 8 -31.92 1.63 -8.83
CA LEU A 8 -31.94 1.05 -7.46
C LEU A 8 -31.22 1.96 -6.46
N LEU A 9 -30.06 2.48 -6.82
CA LEU A 9 -29.29 3.39 -5.98
C LEU A 9 -30.01 4.71 -5.75
N ASP A 10 -30.66 5.28 -6.78
CA ASP A 10 -31.47 6.50 -6.70
C ASP A 10 -32.70 6.32 -5.80
N CYS A 11 -33.26 5.12 -5.75
CA CYS A 11 -34.35 4.77 -4.84
C CYS A 11 -33.89 4.38 -3.42
N GLY A 12 -32.60 4.41 -3.12
CA GLY A 12 -32.05 3.99 -1.83
C GLY A 12 -32.08 2.47 -1.57
N LEU A 13 -32.32 1.66 -2.62
CA LEU A 13 -32.34 0.20 -2.55
C LEU A 13 -30.91 -0.38 -2.65
N HIS A 14 -30.06 0.01 -1.68
CA HIS A 14 -28.63 -0.34 -1.68
C HIS A 14 -28.37 -1.84 -1.62
N LYS A 15 -29.22 -2.60 -0.93
CA LYS A 15 -29.07 -4.06 -0.81
C LYS A 15 -29.27 -4.78 -2.14
N GLU A 16 -30.29 -4.40 -2.88
CA GLU A 16 -30.60 -4.94 -4.19
C GLU A 16 -29.51 -4.56 -5.23
N ALA A 17 -29.05 -3.31 -5.16
CA ALA A 17 -27.94 -2.83 -5.99
C ALA A 17 -26.65 -3.62 -5.68
N PHE A 18 -26.31 -3.82 -4.39
CA PHE A 18 -25.15 -4.61 -3.94
C PHE A 18 -25.20 -6.04 -4.51
N ILE A 19 -26.29 -6.78 -4.31
CA ILE A 19 -26.43 -8.17 -4.81
C ILE A 19 -26.21 -8.23 -6.32
N ARG A 20 -26.68 -7.21 -7.04
CA ARG A 20 -26.56 -7.16 -8.50
C ARG A 20 -25.13 -6.86 -8.95
N LEU A 21 -24.47 -5.90 -8.31
CA LEU A 21 -23.08 -5.56 -8.57
C LEU A 21 -22.13 -6.73 -8.23
N GLU A 22 -22.39 -7.43 -7.12
CA GLU A 22 -21.62 -8.60 -6.74
C GLU A 22 -21.79 -9.74 -7.75
N ARG A 23 -23.02 -9.98 -8.23
CA ARG A 23 -23.27 -10.97 -9.28
C ARG A 23 -22.53 -10.64 -10.58
N MET A 24 -22.58 -9.38 -11.03
CA MET A 24 -21.82 -8.93 -12.20
C MET A 24 -20.33 -9.22 -12.05
N ALA A 25 -19.77 -8.90 -10.88
CA ALA A 25 -18.37 -9.16 -10.58
C ALA A 25 -18.05 -10.68 -10.57
N MET A 26 -18.94 -11.52 -10.04
CA MET A 26 -18.82 -12.99 -10.08
C MET A 26 -18.88 -13.55 -11.52
N GLU A 27 -19.69 -12.96 -12.38
CA GLU A 27 -19.81 -13.33 -13.80
C GLU A 27 -18.64 -12.80 -14.65
N GLY A 28 -17.69 -12.07 -14.01
CA GLY A 28 -16.53 -11.48 -14.65
C GLY A 28 -16.84 -10.19 -15.40
N GLU A 29 -18.04 -9.66 -15.25
CA GLU A 29 -18.42 -8.34 -15.71
C GLU A 29 -17.87 -7.28 -14.76
N ARG A 30 -17.47 -6.13 -15.28
CA ARG A 30 -16.90 -5.07 -14.48
C ARG A 30 -18.01 -4.16 -13.93
N PRO A 31 -18.18 -4.09 -12.57
CA PRO A 31 -19.07 -3.10 -11.97
C PRO A 31 -18.61 -1.66 -12.27
N ASP A 32 -19.57 -0.76 -12.47
CA ASP A 32 -19.28 0.65 -12.61
C ASP A 32 -18.80 1.23 -11.28
N GLU A 33 -17.69 1.94 -11.30
CA GLU A 33 -17.08 2.50 -10.08
C GLU A 33 -17.99 3.53 -9.40
N ASP A 34 -18.69 4.36 -10.17
CA ASP A 34 -19.62 5.33 -9.61
C ASP A 34 -20.78 4.66 -8.87
N CYS A 35 -21.23 3.51 -9.37
CA CYS A 35 -22.23 2.70 -8.65
C CYS A 35 -21.65 2.12 -7.35
N LEU A 36 -20.40 1.64 -7.36
CA LEU A 36 -19.74 1.13 -6.15
C LEU A 36 -19.55 2.21 -5.09
N ARG A 37 -19.19 3.43 -5.49
CA ARG A 37 -19.02 4.58 -4.57
C ARG A 37 -20.30 4.99 -3.85
N ARG A 38 -21.44 4.75 -4.47
CA ARG A 38 -22.77 5.08 -3.91
C ARG A 38 -23.25 4.04 -2.91
N LEU A 39 -22.62 2.88 -2.83
CA LEU A 39 -22.92 1.90 -1.78
C LEU A 39 -22.34 2.34 -0.42
N PRO A 40 -23.06 2.05 0.69
CA PRO A 40 -22.50 2.21 2.02
C PRO A 40 -21.21 1.38 2.18
N VAL A 41 -20.18 1.97 2.79
CA VAL A 41 -18.87 1.31 2.98
C VAL A 41 -18.99 -0.04 3.70
N LEU A 42 -19.87 -0.15 4.70
CA LEU A 42 -20.15 -1.40 5.42
C LEU A 42 -20.67 -2.53 4.50
N MET A 43 -21.36 -2.18 3.41
CA MET A 43 -21.79 -3.19 2.43
C MET A 43 -20.63 -3.62 1.53
N LEU A 44 -19.77 -2.68 1.14
CA LEU A 44 -18.56 -3.02 0.37
C LEU A 44 -17.65 -3.94 1.17
N ASP A 45 -17.50 -3.71 2.49
CA ASP A 45 -16.70 -4.57 3.38
C ASP A 45 -17.23 -6.00 3.47
N ALA A 46 -18.51 -6.23 3.20
CA ALA A 46 -19.09 -7.56 3.18
C ALA A 46 -18.73 -8.38 1.93
N SER A 47 -18.15 -7.76 0.88
CA SER A 47 -17.77 -8.45 -0.36
C SER A 47 -16.33 -8.13 -0.76
N PRO A 48 -15.37 -9.06 -0.50
CA PRO A 48 -13.98 -8.88 -0.90
C PRO A 48 -13.84 -8.71 -2.43
N LEU A 49 -14.76 -9.27 -3.19
CA LEU A 49 -14.80 -9.12 -4.65
C LEU A 49 -15.10 -7.68 -5.06
N LEU A 50 -16.10 -7.03 -4.45
CA LEU A 50 -16.43 -5.63 -4.74
C LEU A 50 -15.36 -4.67 -4.22
N LEU A 51 -14.70 -4.97 -3.11
CA LEU A 51 -13.53 -4.22 -2.63
C LEU A 51 -12.39 -4.26 -3.67
N ARG A 52 -12.11 -5.43 -4.25
CA ARG A 52 -11.09 -5.57 -5.31
C ARG A 52 -11.49 -4.78 -6.56
N GLU A 53 -12.75 -4.84 -6.98
CA GLU A 53 -13.21 -4.09 -8.16
C GLU A 53 -13.17 -2.57 -7.92
N MET A 54 -13.47 -2.10 -6.71
CA MET A 54 -13.27 -0.70 -6.33
C MET A 54 -11.78 -0.31 -6.45
N GLY A 55 -10.88 -1.11 -5.88
CA GLY A 55 -9.44 -0.87 -5.97
C GLY A 55 -8.93 -0.87 -7.42
N ASN A 56 -9.41 -1.79 -8.25
CA ASN A 56 -9.08 -1.84 -9.68
C ASN A 56 -9.62 -0.62 -10.44
N GLY A 57 -10.80 -0.12 -10.07
CA GLY A 57 -11.38 1.12 -10.61
C GLY A 57 -10.47 2.31 -10.30
N ARG A 58 -10.06 2.46 -9.04
CA ARG A 58 -9.12 3.49 -8.60
C ARG A 58 -7.77 3.41 -9.30
N LEU A 59 -7.25 2.20 -9.46
CA LEU A 59 -6.01 1.98 -10.21
C LEU A 59 -6.13 2.46 -11.67
N ARG A 60 -7.27 2.22 -12.31
CA ARG A 60 -7.51 2.72 -13.69
C ARG A 60 -7.64 4.24 -13.75
N ALA A 61 -8.25 4.84 -12.75
CA ALA A 61 -8.38 6.30 -12.63
C ALA A 61 -7.05 7.00 -12.31
N GLY A 62 -6.06 6.28 -11.80
CA GLY A 62 -4.75 6.81 -11.40
C GLY A 62 -4.68 7.26 -9.95
N ASP A 63 -5.70 6.98 -9.16
CA ASP A 63 -5.72 7.24 -7.74
C ASP A 63 -5.06 6.08 -6.99
N LEU A 64 -3.72 6.07 -7.03
CA LEU A 64 -2.93 4.93 -6.54
C LEU A 64 -3.05 4.72 -5.03
N GLN A 65 -3.21 5.78 -4.25
CA GLN A 65 -3.35 5.68 -2.79
C GLN A 65 -4.69 5.03 -2.42
N GLU A 66 -5.79 5.49 -3.03
CA GLU A 66 -7.09 4.83 -2.84
C GLU A 66 -7.09 3.40 -3.41
N ALA A 67 -6.44 3.15 -4.54
CA ALA A 67 -6.29 1.80 -5.08
C ALA A 67 -5.58 0.88 -4.08
N LYS A 68 -4.46 1.33 -3.50
CA LYS A 68 -3.74 0.61 -2.43
C LYS A 68 -4.67 0.28 -1.27
N LEU A 69 -5.40 1.30 -0.78
CA LEU A 69 -6.32 1.14 0.34
C LEU A 69 -7.36 0.05 0.09
N TRP A 70 -8.09 0.15 -1.03
CA TRP A 70 -9.17 -0.80 -1.35
C TRP A 70 -8.64 -2.20 -1.64
N LEU A 71 -7.52 -2.32 -2.35
CA LEU A 71 -6.89 -3.62 -2.64
C LEU A 71 -6.32 -4.27 -1.38
N THR A 72 -5.75 -3.50 -0.47
CA THR A 72 -5.27 -4.03 0.82
C THR A 72 -6.45 -4.56 1.67
N ARG A 73 -7.60 -3.85 1.66
CA ARG A 73 -8.82 -4.34 2.30
C ARG A 73 -9.33 -5.62 1.63
N ALA A 74 -9.37 -5.66 0.29
CA ALA A 74 -9.75 -6.87 -0.44
C ALA A 74 -8.86 -8.06 -0.10
N VAL A 75 -7.53 -7.85 -0.04
CA VAL A 75 -6.56 -8.87 0.38
C VAL A 75 -6.87 -9.37 1.81
N ALA A 76 -7.19 -8.45 2.73
CA ALA A 76 -7.55 -8.80 4.10
C ALA A 76 -8.81 -9.67 4.18
N GLU A 77 -9.87 -9.28 3.48
CA GLU A 77 -11.15 -9.99 3.49
C GLU A 77 -11.07 -11.34 2.73
N PHE A 78 -10.36 -11.42 1.60
CA PHE A 78 -10.10 -12.71 0.93
C PHE A 78 -9.25 -13.64 1.79
N GLY A 79 -8.33 -13.09 2.59
CA GLY A 79 -7.55 -13.88 3.55
C GLY A 79 -8.39 -14.41 4.72
N ALA A 80 -9.47 -13.72 5.10
CA ALA A 80 -10.42 -14.17 6.12
C ALA A 80 -11.43 -15.21 5.60
N THR A 81 -11.67 -15.21 4.29
CA THR A 81 -12.46 -16.23 3.59
C THR A 81 -11.52 -17.31 3.04
N ASP A 82 -11.99 -18.55 2.90
CA ASP A 82 -11.19 -19.64 2.32
C ASP A 82 -11.23 -19.58 0.76
N ASP A 83 -10.89 -18.41 0.20
CA ASP A 83 -10.82 -18.16 -1.25
C ASP A 83 -9.39 -17.78 -1.69
N PRO A 84 -8.54 -18.79 -1.93
CA PRO A 84 -7.15 -18.56 -2.35
C PRO A 84 -7.04 -17.93 -3.76
N ASP A 85 -7.98 -18.18 -4.66
CA ASP A 85 -7.95 -17.63 -6.02
C ASP A 85 -8.32 -16.14 -6.01
N GLY A 86 -9.29 -15.75 -5.19
CA GLY A 86 -9.63 -14.35 -4.95
C GLY A 86 -8.50 -13.56 -4.28
N LEU A 87 -7.84 -14.18 -3.29
CA LEU A 87 -6.68 -13.60 -2.62
C LEU A 87 -5.53 -13.36 -3.61
N LEU A 88 -5.16 -14.38 -4.40
CA LEU A 88 -4.10 -14.24 -5.40
C LEU A 88 -4.42 -13.14 -6.42
N ALA A 89 -5.66 -13.08 -6.89
CA ALA A 89 -6.09 -12.04 -7.82
C ALA A 89 -5.98 -10.62 -7.21
N ALA A 90 -6.32 -10.45 -5.94
CA ALA A 90 -6.18 -9.17 -5.23
C ALA A 90 -4.70 -8.79 -5.04
N LEU A 91 -3.83 -9.74 -4.69
CA LEU A 91 -2.39 -9.53 -4.59
C LEU A 91 -1.76 -9.17 -5.94
N CYS A 92 -2.20 -9.82 -7.03
CA CYS A 92 -1.77 -9.45 -8.39
C CYS A 92 -2.19 -8.03 -8.77
N SER A 93 -3.36 -7.56 -8.32
CA SER A 93 -3.80 -6.17 -8.53
C SER A 93 -3.02 -5.17 -7.67
N LEU A 94 -2.62 -5.55 -6.46
CA LEU A 94 -1.86 -4.70 -5.53
C LEU A 94 -0.40 -4.51 -5.98
N SER A 95 0.23 -5.54 -6.56
CA SER A 95 1.65 -5.51 -6.97
C SER A 95 2.00 -4.31 -7.87
N PRO A 96 1.31 -4.04 -8.99
CA PRO A 96 1.62 -2.87 -9.80
C PRO A 96 1.35 -1.54 -9.09
N VAL A 97 0.46 -1.48 -8.12
CA VAL A 97 0.22 -0.27 -7.32
C VAL A 97 1.43 0.07 -6.46
N LEU A 98 1.96 -0.92 -5.72
CA LEU A 98 3.15 -0.76 -4.88
C LEU A 98 4.37 -0.33 -5.71
N LEU A 99 4.58 -0.98 -6.87
CA LEU A 99 5.66 -0.64 -7.80
C LEU A 99 5.56 0.81 -8.33
N ARG A 100 4.34 1.30 -8.59
CA ARG A 100 4.10 2.66 -9.09
C ARG A 100 4.27 3.70 -8.00
N LEU A 101 3.88 3.40 -6.76
CA LEU A 101 4.09 4.25 -5.59
C LEU A 101 5.56 4.28 -5.13
N GLY A 102 6.42 3.38 -5.66
CA GLY A 102 7.82 3.30 -5.26
C GLY A 102 8.05 2.61 -3.91
N GLU A 103 7.09 1.85 -3.43
CA GLU A 103 7.18 1.06 -2.20
C GLU A 103 8.00 -0.22 -2.46
N ALA A 104 9.30 -0.05 -2.66
CA ALA A 104 10.19 -1.07 -3.21
C ALA A 104 10.30 -2.33 -2.33
N GLU A 105 10.25 -2.20 -1.01
CA GLU A 105 10.37 -3.33 -0.09
C GLU A 105 9.11 -4.21 -0.12
N GLU A 106 7.92 -3.59 0.00
CA GLU A 106 6.64 -4.31 -0.08
C GLU A 106 6.44 -4.93 -1.47
N ALA A 107 6.79 -4.16 -2.52
CA ALA A 107 6.71 -4.64 -3.89
C ALA A 107 7.65 -5.82 -4.16
N SER A 108 8.87 -5.82 -3.58
CA SER A 108 9.84 -6.91 -3.73
C SER A 108 9.34 -8.19 -3.06
N ALA A 109 8.89 -8.08 -1.80
CA ALA A 109 8.36 -9.22 -1.05
C ALA A 109 7.12 -9.83 -1.75
N LEU A 110 6.20 -8.99 -2.22
CA LEU A 110 5.03 -9.45 -2.95
C LEU A 110 5.41 -10.09 -4.30
N PHE A 111 6.38 -9.52 -5.00
CA PHE A 111 6.85 -10.07 -6.27
C PHE A 111 7.45 -11.48 -6.09
N GLU A 112 8.31 -11.69 -5.08
CA GLU A 112 8.90 -13.00 -4.78
C GLU A 112 7.84 -14.04 -4.38
N PHE A 113 6.81 -13.61 -3.66
CA PHE A 113 5.65 -14.46 -3.38
C PHE A 113 4.93 -14.87 -4.68
N LEU A 114 4.63 -13.91 -5.57
CA LEU A 114 3.96 -14.19 -6.84
C LEU A 114 4.79 -15.07 -7.78
N GLU A 115 6.13 -14.95 -7.78
CA GLU A 115 7.00 -15.86 -8.53
C GLU A 115 6.86 -17.32 -8.04
N ARG A 116 6.89 -17.54 -6.74
CA ARG A 116 6.73 -18.89 -6.15
C ARG A 116 5.34 -19.47 -6.39
N GLU A 117 4.29 -18.66 -6.26
CA GLU A 117 2.93 -19.10 -6.58
C GLU A 117 2.80 -19.50 -8.06
N ALA A 118 3.39 -18.75 -8.97
CA ALA A 118 3.36 -19.06 -10.40
C ALA A 118 4.05 -20.38 -10.74
N GLU A 119 5.09 -20.77 -9.99
CA GLU A 119 5.78 -22.07 -10.16
C GLU A 119 4.96 -23.24 -9.58
N SER A 120 4.14 -22.99 -8.57
CA SER A 120 3.35 -24.03 -7.89
C SER A 120 2.00 -24.30 -8.54
N LEU A 121 1.43 -23.34 -9.26
CA LEU A 121 0.10 -23.42 -9.82
C LEU A 121 0.07 -24.23 -11.13
N PRO A 122 -0.96 -25.08 -11.33
CA PRO A 122 -1.22 -25.69 -12.63
C PRO A 122 -1.51 -24.63 -13.70
N ALA A 123 -1.05 -24.88 -14.94
CA ALA A 123 -1.15 -23.91 -16.03
C ALA A 123 -2.61 -23.49 -16.37
N ASP A 124 -3.58 -24.34 -16.12
CA ASP A 124 -5.01 -24.09 -16.33
C ASP A 124 -5.65 -23.20 -15.26
N ARG A 125 -4.98 -23.01 -14.11
CA ARG A 125 -5.42 -22.11 -13.03
C ARG A 125 -4.75 -20.74 -13.06
N ILE A 126 -3.79 -20.52 -13.95
CA ILE A 126 -3.10 -19.24 -14.06
C ILE A 126 -4.01 -18.22 -14.76
N ALA A 127 -4.45 -17.20 -14.05
CA ALA A 127 -5.18 -16.07 -14.62
C ALA A 127 -4.19 -15.03 -15.20
N GLY A 128 -4.60 -14.29 -16.24
CA GLY A 128 -3.75 -13.29 -16.92
C GLY A 128 -3.21 -12.18 -16.03
N THR A 129 -3.83 -11.94 -14.87
CA THR A 129 -3.36 -10.97 -13.87
C THR A 129 -2.03 -11.37 -13.22
N LEU A 130 -1.79 -12.67 -13.03
CA LEU A 130 -0.53 -13.16 -12.42
C LEU A 130 0.68 -12.91 -13.33
N PRO A 131 0.72 -13.38 -14.60
CA PRO A 131 1.84 -13.06 -15.48
C PRO A 131 1.97 -11.56 -15.74
N LEU A 132 0.87 -10.78 -15.73
CA LEU A 132 0.95 -9.31 -15.84
C LEU A 132 1.68 -8.70 -14.64
N ALA A 133 1.35 -9.11 -13.40
CA ALA A 133 2.03 -8.63 -12.19
C ALA A 133 3.53 -9.00 -12.21
N LEU A 134 3.85 -10.23 -12.63
CA LEU A 134 5.24 -10.68 -12.79
C LEU A 134 6.00 -9.89 -13.87
N ALA A 135 5.33 -9.55 -14.97
CA ALA A 135 5.96 -8.74 -16.03
C ALA A 135 6.40 -7.37 -15.52
N PHE A 136 5.57 -6.70 -14.71
CA PHE A 136 5.96 -5.45 -14.03
C PHE A 136 7.18 -5.63 -13.13
N GLY A 137 7.21 -6.71 -12.33
CA GLY A 137 8.33 -7.01 -11.44
C GLY A 137 9.64 -7.24 -12.20
N TYR A 138 9.62 -8.08 -13.25
CA TYR A 138 10.81 -8.33 -14.09
C TYR A 138 11.30 -7.07 -14.80
N ALA A 139 10.40 -6.22 -15.29
CA ALA A 139 10.78 -4.93 -15.86
C ALA A 139 11.51 -4.06 -14.84
N ARG A 140 11.10 -4.08 -13.56
CA ARG A 140 11.76 -3.34 -12.47
C ARG A 140 13.07 -3.98 -11.99
N LYS A 141 13.22 -5.30 -12.12
CA LYS A 141 14.51 -5.98 -11.89
C LYS A 141 15.52 -5.73 -13.01
N GLY A 142 15.12 -5.10 -14.12
CA GLY A 142 15.97 -4.91 -15.30
C GLY A 142 16.13 -6.19 -16.13
N GLU A 143 15.13 -7.08 -16.11
CA GLU A 143 15.10 -8.35 -16.87
C GLU A 143 14.08 -8.27 -18.02
N PRO A 144 14.36 -7.47 -19.07
CA PRO A 144 13.37 -7.13 -20.09
C PRO A 144 12.90 -8.31 -20.94
N GLU A 145 13.74 -9.34 -21.16
CA GLU A 145 13.33 -10.54 -21.91
C GLU A 145 12.32 -11.38 -21.12
N ARG A 146 12.51 -11.52 -19.80
CA ARG A 146 11.53 -12.20 -18.94
C ARG A 146 10.24 -11.40 -18.85
N ALA A 147 10.34 -10.06 -18.71
CA ALA A 147 9.20 -9.19 -18.72
C ALA A 147 8.38 -9.32 -20.02
N LYS A 148 9.05 -9.28 -21.19
CA LYS A 148 8.44 -9.48 -22.51
C LYS A 148 7.66 -10.81 -22.57
N GLY A 149 8.28 -11.90 -22.14
CA GLY A 149 7.64 -13.22 -22.13
C GLY A 149 6.39 -13.25 -21.24
N LYS A 150 6.44 -12.63 -20.07
CA LYS A 150 5.29 -12.57 -19.15
C LYS A 150 4.17 -11.63 -19.62
N TYR A 151 4.49 -10.52 -20.29
CA TYR A 151 3.47 -9.69 -20.95
C TYR A 151 2.77 -10.46 -22.07
N ALA A 152 3.50 -11.19 -22.90
CA ALA A 152 2.91 -12.01 -23.97
C ALA A 152 1.97 -13.09 -23.41
N GLU A 153 2.40 -13.79 -22.34
CA GLU A 153 1.57 -14.77 -21.64
C GLU A 153 0.29 -14.14 -21.07
N ALA A 154 0.39 -12.95 -20.44
CA ALA A 154 -0.77 -12.22 -19.93
C ALA A 154 -1.77 -11.86 -21.03
N ILE A 155 -1.27 -11.33 -22.16
CA ILE A 155 -2.08 -10.98 -23.33
C ILE A 155 -2.84 -12.20 -23.85
N ASP A 156 -2.17 -13.36 -23.98
CA ASP A 156 -2.81 -14.59 -24.45
C ASP A 156 -3.91 -15.09 -23.53
N LEU A 157 -3.70 -15.02 -22.22
CA LEU A 157 -4.67 -15.44 -21.21
C LEU A 157 -5.88 -14.49 -21.15
N PHE A 158 -5.66 -13.19 -21.26
CA PHE A 158 -6.74 -12.21 -21.32
C PHE A 158 -7.57 -12.36 -22.61
N GLU A 159 -6.93 -12.59 -23.75
CA GLU A 159 -7.65 -12.83 -25.02
C GLU A 159 -8.50 -14.09 -24.96
N ARG A 160 -7.97 -15.21 -24.46
CA ARG A 160 -8.71 -16.46 -24.26
C ARG A 160 -9.93 -16.27 -23.35
N SER A 161 -9.79 -15.41 -22.34
CA SER A 161 -10.87 -15.07 -21.39
C SER A 161 -11.79 -13.96 -21.91
N ARG A 162 -11.60 -13.47 -23.14
CA ARG A 162 -12.34 -12.36 -23.78
C ARG A 162 -12.25 -11.03 -23.01
N LYS A 163 -11.19 -10.83 -22.22
CA LYS A 163 -10.89 -9.61 -21.48
C LYS A 163 -10.02 -8.70 -22.35
N TYR A 164 -10.64 -8.11 -23.39
CA TYR A 164 -9.89 -7.41 -24.44
C TYR A 164 -9.32 -6.07 -23.95
N GLU A 165 -9.97 -5.37 -23.01
CA GLU A 165 -9.44 -4.15 -22.42
C GLU A 165 -8.15 -4.44 -21.61
N GLU A 166 -8.13 -5.52 -20.83
CA GLU A 166 -6.95 -5.94 -20.10
C GLU A 166 -5.82 -6.39 -21.03
N ALA A 167 -6.18 -7.06 -22.13
CA ALA A 167 -5.20 -7.44 -23.15
C ALA A 167 -4.58 -6.20 -23.83
N ALA A 168 -5.38 -5.19 -24.18
CA ALA A 168 -4.90 -3.92 -24.72
C ALA A 168 -4.04 -3.15 -23.71
N GLY A 169 -4.41 -3.17 -22.42
CA GLY A 169 -3.61 -2.60 -21.34
C GLY A 169 -2.24 -3.28 -21.21
N ALA A 170 -2.21 -4.61 -21.21
CA ALA A 170 -0.96 -5.37 -21.16
C ALA A 170 -0.08 -5.13 -22.40
N LEU A 171 -0.70 -5.01 -23.59
CA LEU A 171 0.00 -4.65 -24.83
C LEU A 171 0.63 -3.24 -24.75
N THR A 172 -0.10 -2.29 -24.19
CA THR A 172 0.43 -0.92 -23.99
C THR A 172 1.68 -0.93 -23.11
N GLU A 173 1.63 -1.65 -21.98
CA GLU A 173 2.78 -1.76 -21.08
C GLU A 173 3.94 -2.53 -21.75
N LEU A 174 3.67 -3.60 -22.49
CA LEU A 174 4.68 -4.31 -23.29
C LEU A 174 5.40 -3.36 -24.25
N LEU A 175 4.65 -2.56 -25.01
CA LEU A 175 5.24 -1.60 -25.96
C LEU A 175 6.06 -0.52 -25.24
N HIS A 176 5.58 -0.06 -24.11
CA HIS A 176 6.28 0.97 -23.33
C HIS A 176 7.58 0.44 -22.71
N GLN A 177 7.54 -0.74 -22.09
CA GLN A 177 8.69 -1.31 -21.34
C GLN A 177 9.66 -2.09 -22.24
N CYS A 178 9.16 -2.82 -23.23
CA CYS A 178 9.92 -3.80 -24.01
C CYS A 178 9.76 -3.61 -25.53
N GLY A 179 9.17 -2.51 -25.99
CA GLY A 179 8.81 -2.33 -27.40
C GLY A 179 9.99 -2.36 -28.37
N THR A 180 11.18 -1.94 -27.94
CA THR A 180 12.41 -2.00 -28.75
C THR A 180 12.90 -3.42 -29.00
N GLN A 181 12.45 -4.40 -28.20
CA GLN A 181 12.81 -5.81 -28.30
C GLN A 181 11.83 -6.62 -29.16
N LEU A 182 10.74 -5.99 -29.61
CA LEU A 182 9.77 -6.62 -30.48
C LEU A 182 10.28 -6.64 -31.93
N SER A 183 10.32 -7.81 -32.53
CA SER A 183 10.55 -7.96 -33.97
C SER A 183 9.37 -7.40 -34.77
N ALA A 184 9.60 -7.14 -36.04
CA ALA A 184 8.53 -6.70 -36.94
C ALA A 184 7.40 -7.71 -37.04
N ALA A 185 7.71 -9.02 -37.05
CA ALA A 185 6.70 -10.08 -37.16
C ALA A 185 5.84 -10.16 -35.89
N GLU A 186 6.44 -10.09 -34.69
CA GLU A 186 5.69 -10.05 -33.43
C GLU A 186 4.75 -8.84 -33.36
N TRP A 187 5.23 -7.69 -33.85
CA TRP A 187 4.39 -6.49 -33.89
C TRP A 187 3.19 -6.65 -34.85
N GLU A 188 3.40 -7.18 -36.05
CA GLU A 188 2.32 -7.37 -37.01
C GLU A 188 1.22 -8.31 -36.49
N GLU A 189 1.62 -9.35 -35.75
CA GLU A 189 0.68 -10.25 -35.10
C GLU A 189 -0.11 -9.50 -34.01
N LEU A 190 0.57 -8.77 -33.12
CA LEU A 190 -0.08 -7.99 -32.05
C LEU A 190 -1.00 -6.90 -32.61
N ALA A 191 -0.60 -6.23 -33.70
CA ALA A 191 -1.41 -5.21 -34.36
C ALA A 191 -2.66 -5.82 -35.01
N TRP A 192 -2.56 -7.03 -35.56
CA TRP A 192 -3.72 -7.77 -36.06
C TRP A 192 -4.68 -8.13 -34.93
N ARG A 193 -4.16 -8.66 -33.80
CA ARG A 193 -4.95 -9.00 -32.60
C ARG A 193 -5.67 -7.77 -32.07
N LEU A 194 -4.98 -6.64 -31.94
CA LEU A 194 -5.57 -5.37 -31.48
C LEU A 194 -6.76 -4.93 -32.36
N ARG A 195 -6.62 -4.98 -33.71
CA ARG A 195 -7.74 -4.67 -34.63
C ARG A 195 -8.90 -5.64 -34.44
N HIS A 196 -8.61 -6.92 -34.21
CA HIS A 196 -9.63 -7.94 -33.98
C HIS A 196 -10.38 -7.68 -32.67
N TRP A 197 -9.68 -7.31 -31.58
CA TRP A 197 -10.31 -6.95 -30.31
C TRP A 197 -11.20 -5.72 -30.46
N ALA A 198 -10.73 -4.66 -31.12
CA ALA A 198 -11.50 -3.43 -31.38
C ALA A 198 -12.78 -3.67 -32.17
N SER A 199 -12.82 -4.70 -33.04
CA SER A 199 -14.05 -5.08 -33.76
C SER A 199 -15.08 -5.78 -32.86
N ARG A 200 -14.67 -6.26 -31.69
CA ARG A 200 -15.52 -7.02 -30.75
C ARG A 200 -15.89 -6.24 -29.51
N ASP A 201 -15.06 -5.28 -29.14
CA ASP A 201 -15.21 -4.47 -27.97
C ASP A 201 -14.98 -2.99 -28.31
N SER A 202 -16.04 -2.20 -28.19
CA SER A 202 -15.98 -0.75 -28.46
C SER A 202 -15.18 0.00 -27.39
N GLY A 203 -14.96 -0.59 -26.21
CA GLY A 203 -14.18 0.00 -25.13
C GLY A 203 -12.70 0.22 -25.49
N ILE A 204 -12.17 -0.56 -26.45
CA ILE A 204 -10.79 -0.42 -26.92
C ILE A 204 -10.62 0.30 -28.25
N ALA A 205 -11.67 0.94 -28.76
CA ALA A 205 -11.61 1.64 -30.06
C ALA A 205 -10.55 2.73 -30.06
N LEU A 206 -10.46 3.54 -28.97
CA LEU A 206 -9.46 4.58 -28.83
C LEU A 206 -8.04 3.99 -28.74
N ALA A 207 -7.86 2.90 -27.99
CA ALA A 207 -6.58 2.20 -27.88
C ALA A 207 -6.09 1.70 -29.25
N ALA A 208 -6.97 1.15 -30.08
CA ALA A 208 -6.65 0.72 -31.43
C ALA A 208 -6.23 1.86 -32.37
N GLU A 209 -6.64 3.09 -32.08
CA GLU A 209 -6.23 4.28 -32.85
C GLU A 209 -4.82 4.75 -32.49
N TRP A 210 -4.45 4.84 -31.21
CA TRP A 210 -3.19 5.46 -30.82
C TRP A 210 -2.03 4.47 -30.57
N ILE A 211 -2.30 3.21 -30.15
CA ILE A 211 -1.24 2.21 -29.90
C ILE A 211 -0.31 2.00 -31.11
N PRO A 212 -0.80 1.92 -32.36
CA PRO A 212 0.09 1.84 -33.51
C PRO A 212 1.03 3.04 -33.67
N GLY A 213 0.62 4.22 -33.19
CA GLY A 213 1.47 5.41 -33.17
C GLY A 213 2.73 5.24 -32.30
N LEU A 214 2.66 4.47 -31.20
CA LEU A 214 3.85 4.12 -30.40
C LEU A 214 4.88 3.34 -31.22
N ARG A 215 4.42 2.41 -32.04
CA ARG A 215 5.32 1.60 -32.89
C ARG A 215 5.95 2.43 -34.01
N MET A 216 5.19 3.37 -34.59
CA MET A 216 5.72 4.29 -35.58
C MET A 216 6.87 5.15 -35.03
N LEU A 217 6.78 5.59 -33.76
CA LEU A 217 7.87 6.28 -33.07
C LEU A 217 9.13 5.43 -32.96
N GLN A 218 9.00 4.14 -32.67
CA GLN A 218 10.13 3.22 -32.57
C GLN A 218 10.78 2.96 -33.95
N GLY A 219 10.00 3.08 -35.02
CA GLY A 219 10.46 3.01 -36.41
C GLY A 219 10.91 4.34 -37.00
N GLU A 220 11.04 5.39 -36.18
CA GLU A 220 11.44 6.75 -36.59
C GLU A 220 10.53 7.41 -37.65
N GLN A 221 9.25 6.97 -37.72
CA GLN A 221 8.23 7.50 -38.63
C GLN A 221 7.48 8.67 -37.97
N TRP A 222 8.18 9.79 -37.77
CA TRP A 222 7.72 10.89 -36.91
C TRP A 222 6.45 11.58 -37.42
N GLU A 223 6.35 11.92 -38.70
CA GLU A 223 5.21 12.60 -39.29
C GLU A 223 3.95 11.72 -39.29
N GLU A 224 4.11 10.44 -39.59
CA GLU A 224 3.02 9.46 -39.60
C GLU A 224 2.53 9.21 -38.17
N ALA A 225 3.46 9.06 -37.21
CA ALA A 225 3.17 8.94 -35.79
C ALA A 225 2.41 10.15 -35.26
N TYR A 226 2.88 11.38 -35.59
CA TYR A 226 2.22 12.61 -35.19
C TYR A 226 0.81 12.73 -35.74
N SER A 227 0.63 12.48 -37.06
CA SER A 227 -0.67 12.52 -37.71
C SER A 227 -1.66 11.55 -37.05
N ARG A 228 -1.20 10.34 -36.73
CA ARG A 228 -2.02 9.32 -36.07
C ARG A 228 -2.33 9.63 -34.61
N LEU A 229 -1.39 10.22 -33.88
CA LEU A 229 -1.54 10.55 -32.46
C LEU A 229 -2.26 11.88 -32.21
N ARG A 230 -2.30 12.79 -33.20
CA ARG A 230 -2.90 14.12 -33.05
C ARG A 230 -4.36 14.10 -32.55
N PRO A 231 -5.24 13.19 -32.98
CA PRO A 231 -6.60 13.08 -32.48
C PRO A 231 -6.72 12.78 -30.98
N VAL A 232 -5.63 12.29 -30.35
CA VAL A 232 -5.56 12.01 -28.90
C VAL A 232 -5.85 13.25 -28.05
N LEU A 233 -5.51 14.46 -28.54
CA LEU A 233 -5.76 15.71 -27.82
C LEU A 233 -7.24 16.03 -27.68
N ASP A 234 -8.05 15.61 -28.64
CA ASP A 234 -9.48 15.89 -28.70
C ASP A 234 -10.34 14.69 -28.22
N ALA A 235 -9.68 13.59 -27.80
CA ALA A 235 -10.36 12.38 -27.39
C ALA A 235 -10.89 12.47 -25.95
N SER A 236 -12.02 11.82 -25.69
CA SER A 236 -12.51 11.58 -24.32
C SER A 236 -11.76 10.42 -23.68
N TRP A 237 -11.20 10.66 -22.51
CA TRP A 237 -10.41 9.69 -21.75
C TRP A 237 -11.14 9.16 -20.52
N GLU A 238 -12.41 9.45 -20.34
CA GLU A 238 -13.17 9.12 -19.13
C GLU A 238 -13.22 7.60 -18.82
N ARG A 239 -13.19 6.77 -19.87
CA ARG A 239 -13.27 5.30 -19.75
C ARG A 239 -11.94 4.59 -19.90
N GLU A 240 -10.93 5.30 -20.37
CA GLU A 240 -9.61 4.74 -20.62
C GLU A 240 -8.76 4.76 -19.34
N PRO A 241 -7.87 3.76 -19.14
CA PRO A 241 -6.88 3.82 -18.08
C PRO A 241 -6.03 5.09 -18.19
N TYR A 242 -5.77 5.78 -17.06
CA TYR A 242 -4.99 7.03 -17.06
C TYR A 242 -3.62 6.91 -17.73
N ARG A 243 -2.98 5.73 -17.63
CA ARG A 243 -1.67 5.49 -18.26
C ARG A 243 -1.75 5.52 -19.78
N HIS A 244 -2.84 5.05 -20.38
CA HIS A 244 -3.07 5.17 -21.81
C HIS A 244 -3.07 6.63 -22.25
N ARG A 245 -3.79 7.49 -21.52
CA ARG A 245 -3.81 8.93 -21.76
C ARG A 245 -2.40 9.52 -21.70
N VAL A 246 -1.64 9.21 -20.63
CA VAL A 246 -0.29 9.75 -20.46
C VAL A 246 0.65 9.25 -21.57
N TYR A 247 0.67 7.95 -21.87
CA TYR A 247 1.55 7.41 -22.91
C TYR A 247 1.22 7.94 -24.31
N ALA A 248 -0.06 8.09 -24.65
CA ALA A 248 -0.46 8.70 -25.91
C ALA A 248 0.01 10.15 -26.05
N HIS A 249 -0.09 10.94 -24.97
CA HIS A 249 0.41 12.33 -24.97
C HIS A 249 1.94 12.42 -25.00
N LEU A 250 2.64 11.53 -24.28
CA LEU A 250 4.11 11.43 -24.35
C LEU A 250 4.58 11.04 -25.75
N ALA A 251 3.88 10.10 -26.38
CA ALA A 251 4.16 9.70 -27.74
C ALA A 251 3.98 10.86 -28.74
N LEU A 252 2.85 11.56 -28.62
CA LEU A 252 2.57 12.74 -29.46
C LEU A 252 3.62 13.83 -29.27
N PHE A 253 4.01 14.10 -28.02
CA PHE A 253 5.06 15.09 -27.71
C PHE A 253 6.40 14.71 -28.34
N ARG A 254 6.80 13.44 -28.22
CA ARG A 254 8.05 12.95 -28.84
C ARG A 254 8.02 13.07 -30.37
N ALA A 255 6.89 12.74 -31.01
CA ALA A 255 6.73 12.92 -32.45
C ALA A 255 6.86 14.40 -32.83
N ALA A 256 6.12 15.28 -32.17
CA ALA A 256 6.18 16.72 -32.38
C ALA A 256 7.61 17.27 -32.24
N LEU A 257 8.32 16.88 -31.18
CA LEU A 257 9.69 17.32 -30.89
C LEU A 257 10.70 16.93 -31.98
N ARG A 258 10.47 15.82 -32.68
CA ARG A 258 11.33 15.35 -33.78
C ARG A 258 11.04 16.06 -35.10
N ILE A 259 9.80 16.47 -35.31
CA ILE A 259 9.37 17.18 -36.51
C ILE A 259 9.77 18.65 -36.40
N ASP A 260 9.30 19.34 -35.37
CA ASP A 260 9.58 20.73 -35.07
C ASP A 260 9.48 21.00 -33.56
N PRO A 261 10.58 21.43 -32.89
CA PRO A 261 10.55 21.74 -31.47
C PRO A 261 9.46 22.75 -31.06
N LEU A 262 9.08 23.69 -31.94
CA LEU A 262 8.03 24.66 -31.65
C LEU A 262 6.63 23.99 -31.54
N LEU A 263 6.39 22.91 -32.27
CA LEU A 263 5.15 22.14 -32.12
C LEU A 263 5.05 21.49 -30.72
N SER A 264 6.17 21.04 -30.17
CA SER A 264 6.23 20.45 -28.84
C SER A 264 6.01 21.47 -27.72
N GLU A 265 6.37 22.75 -27.94
CA GLU A 265 6.17 23.80 -26.94
C GLU A 265 4.70 23.97 -26.56
N ASN A 266 3.79 23.86 -27.53
CA ASN A 266 2.35 23.94 -27.31
C ASN A 266 1.79 22.75 -26.49
N LEU A 267 2.51 21.63 -26.43
CA LEU A 267 2.12 20.44 -25.68
C LEU A 267 2.69 20.39 -24.24
N LEU A 268 3.69 21.23 -23.92
CA LEU A 268 4.29 21.30 -22.58
C LEU A 268 3.28 21.60 -21.47
N PRO A 269 2.30 22.52 -21.61
CA PRO A 269 1.29 22.73 -20.58
C PRO A 269 0.48 21.47 -20.28
N VAL A 270 0.07 20.72 -21.30
CA VAL A 270 -0.70 19.48 -21.13
C VAL A 270 0.12 18.43 -20.36
N LEU A 271 1.41 18.27 -20.68
CA LEU A 271 2.28 17.36 -19.94
C LEU A 271 2.49 17.79 -18.48
N LYS A 272 2.55 19.10 -18.19
CA LYS A 272 2.64 19.62 -16.82
C LYS A 272 1.35 19.34 -16.04
N GLU A 273 0.18 19.50 -16.65
CA GLU A 273 -1.11 19.16 -16.05
C GLU A 273 -1.21 17.66 -15.77
N LEU A 274 -0.86 16.79 -16.72
CA LEU A 274 -0.86 15.34 -16.54
C LEU A 274 0.12 14.90 -15.44
N ARG A 275 1.30 15.53 -15.36
CA ARG A 275 2.26 15.27 -14.30
C ARG A 275 1.70 15.63 -12.92
N GLN A 276 1.01 16.75 -12.80
CA GLN A 276 0.37 17.17 -11.56
C GLN A 276 -0.80 16.27 -11.18
N ALA A 277 -1.59 15.85 -12.17
CA ALA A 277 -2.74 14.97 -11.94
C ALA A 277 -2.32 13.55 -11.48
N TYR A 278 -1.17 13.05 -11.96
CA TYR A 278 -0.71 11.68 -11.69
C TYR A 278 0.67 11.63 -11.02
N ASP A 279 0.92 12.58 -10.12
CA ASP A 279 2.20 12.76 -9.42
C ASP A 279 2.59 11.54 -8.57
N ALA A 280 1.61 10.80 -8.04
CA ALA A 280 1.81 9.60 -7.25
C ALA A 280 2.37 8.40 -8.06
N ASP A 281 2.18 8.35 -9.40
CA ASP A 281 2.80 7.31 -10.23
C ASP A 281 4.25 7.69 -10.55
N LEU A 282 5.19 7.25 -9.69
CA LEU A 282 6.60 7.58 -9.83
C LEU A 282 7.20 7.13 -11.16
N ALA A 283 6.73 6.01 -11.72
CA ALA A 283 7.21 5.54 -13.00
C ALA A 283 6.81 6.48 -14.15
N LEU A 284 5.54 6.86 -14.19
CA LEU A 284 5.05 7.84 -15.17
C LEU A 284 5.67 9.21 -14.97
N ARG A 285 5.78 9.65 -13.71
CA ARG A 285 6.43 10.93 -13.37
C ARG A 285 7.85 10.98 -13.91
N ARG A 286 8.65 9.92 -13.70
CA ARG A 286 9.98 9.78 -14.29
C ARG A 286 9.94 9.91 -15.81
N ASP A 287 9.05 9.17 -16.48
CA ASP A 287 8.97 9.15 -17.94
C ASP A 287 8.55 10.52 -18.51
N MET A 288 7.61 11.19 -17.84
CA MET A 288 7.23 12.58 -18.20
C MET A 288 8.39 13.55 -18.00
N LEU A 289 9.14 13.44 -16.91
CA LEU A 289 10.30 14.31 -16.65
C LEU A 289 11.41 14.11 -17.68
N LEU A 290 11.70 12.89 -18.11
CA LEU A 290 12.68 12.62 -19.16
C LEU A 290 12.27 13.27 -20.49
N VAL A 291 11.00 13.17 -20.86
CA VAL A 291 10.48 13.76 -22.09
C VAL A 291 10.45 15.29 -22.01
N VAL A 292 10.03 15.84 -20.86
CA VAL A 292 10.09 17.31 -20.62
C VAL A 292 11.52 17.83 -20.67
N SER A 293 12.48 17.10 -20.08
CA SER A 293 13.91 17.46 -20.13
C SER A 293 14.43 17.50 -21.57
N GLU A 294 14.11 16.50 -22.39
CA GLU A 294 14.50 16.49 -23.80
C GLU A 294 13.88 17.68 -24.55
N GLY A 295 12.58 17.93 -24.34
CA GLY A 295 11.86 19.03 -24.97
C GLY A 295 12.42 20.41 -24.59
N CYS A 296 12.53 20.66 -23.28
CA CYS A 296 13.09 21.90 -22.77
C CYS A 296 14.53 22.15 -23.26
N GLY A 297 15.34 21.07 -23.32
CA GLY A 297 16.72 21.18 -23.84
C GLY A 297 16.77 21.61 -25.31
N ARG A 298 15.87 21.09 -26.16
CA ARG A 298 15.81 21.47 -27.61
C ARG A 298 15.24 22.86 -27.85
N ILE A 299 14.35 23.33 -26.96
CA ILE A 299 13.74 24.68 -27.05
C ILE A 299 14.68 25.76 -26.43
N GLY A 300 15.79 25.34 -25.80
CA GLY A 300 16.76 26.23 -25.18
C GLY A 300 16.47 26.58 -23.71
N ARG A 301 15.50 25.92 -23.06
CA ARG A 301 15.19 26.07 -21.63
C ARG A 301 16.09 25.17 -20.79
N THR A 302 17.39 25.46 -20.76
CA THR A 302 18.43 24.56 -20.23
C THR A 302 18.32 24.28 -18.73
N GLU A 303 17.88 25.26 -17.92
CA GLU A 303 17.70 25.05 -16.47
C GLU A 303 16.52 24.13 -16.18
N GLU A 304 15.35 24.36 -16.79
CA GLU A 304 14.17 23.45 -16.66
C GLU A 304 14.53 22.03 -17.12
N ALA A 305 15.33 21.90 -18.18
CA ALA A 305 15.78 20.57 -18.67
C ALA A 305 16.66 19.86 -17.63
N ARG A 306 17.59 20.60 -17.00
CA ARG A 306 18.51 20.04 -16.00
C ARG A 306 17.78 19.63 -14.72
N GLU A 307 16.85 20.45 -14.24
CA GLU A 307 16.02 20.13 -13.08
C GLU A 307 15.16 18.89 -13.32
N ALA A 308 14.48 18.80 -14.47
CA ALA A 308 13.68 17.65 -14.83
C ALA A 308 14.52 16.36 -14.91
N LEU A 309 15.74 16.44 -15.49
CA LEU A 309 16.63 15.28 -15.57
C LEU A 309 17.14 14.84 -14.20
N LYS A 310 17.44 15.78 -13.31
CA LYS A 310 17.88 15.50 -11.94
C LYS A 310 16.78 14.81 -11.15
N GLU A 311 15.54 15.30 -11.25
CA GLU A 311 14.38 14.71 -10.58
C GLU A 311 14.09 13.30 -11.13
N ALA A 312 14.15 13.11 -12.45
CA ALA A 312 13.98 11.79 -13.06
C ALA A 312 15.03 10.78 -12.56
N GLY A 313 16.30 11.19 -12.48
CA GLY A 313 17.38 10.34 -11.95
C GLY A 313 17.26 9.99 -10.48
N TYR A 314 16.63 10.88 -9.68
CA TYR A 314 16.30 10.59 -8.30
C TYR A 314 15.20 9.51 -8.20
N ILE A 315 14.11 9.68 -8.95
CA ILE A 315 12.99 8.72 -8.97
C ILE A 315 13.46 7.33 -9.43
N GLU A 316 14.35 7.25 -10.43
CA GLU A 316 14.86 5.97 -10.96
C GLU A 316 15.46 5.08 -9.88
N ARG A 317 16.16 5.66 -8.90
CA ARG A 317 16.78 4.92 -7.78
C ARG A 317 15.74 4.25 -6.87
N TYR A 318 14.54 4.79 -6.77
CA TYR A 318 13.44 4.23 -5.98
C TYR A 318 12.64 3.17 -6.72
N LEU A 319 12.68 3.21 -8.06
CA LEU A 319 11.88 2.31 -8.88
C LEU A 319 12.54 0.94 -9.10
N MET A 320 13.85 0.81 -8.88
CA MET A 320 14.56 -0.46 -9.11
C MET A 320 14.36 -1.39 -7.91
N LEU A 321 13.82 -2.58 -8.16
CA LEU A 321 13.85 -3.68 -7.20
C LEU A 321 15.30 -4.15 -7.02
N LYS A 322 15.72 -4.36 -5.77
CA LYS A 322 17.09 -4.83 -5.50
C LYS A 322 17.32 -6.20 -6.14
N PRO A 323 18.46 -6.47 -6.80
CA PRO A 323 18.79 -7.81 -7.27
C PRO A 323 18.96 -8.76 -6.08
N GLU A 324 18.50 -10.00 -6.23
CA GLU A 324 18.69 -11.09 -5.26
C GLU A 324 20.17 -11.27 -4.93
N GLY A 325 20.51 -11.27 -3.67
CA GLY A 325 21.82 -11.68 -3.21
C GLY A 325 22.52 -10.72 -2.28
N LYS A 326 22.05 -10.65 -1.07
CA LYS A 326 22.71 -10.61 0.25
C LYS A 326 21.70 -10.09 1.26
N PRO A 327 21.50 -10.72 2.43
CA PRO A 327 20.80 -10.09 3.53
C PRO A 327 21.57 -8.81 3.84
N SER A 328 20.94 -7.66 3.65
CA SER A 328 21.52 -6.40 4.06
C SER A 328 21.57 -6.41 5.57
N ALA A 329 22.81 -6.55 6.10
CA ALA A 329 23.07 -6.17 7.48
C ALA A 329 22.48 -4.78 7.75
N PRO A 330 22.04 -4.49 8.98
CA PRO A 330 21.48 -3.19 9.31
C PRO A 330 22.50 -2.12 8.90
N VAL A 331 22.07 -1.23 8.01
CA VAL A 331 22.92 -0.13 7.54
C VAL A 331 23.14 0.80 8.73
N ARG A 332 24.26 0.59 9.42
CA ARG A 332 24.83 1.63 10.27
C ARG A 332 25.19 2.79 9.35
N ALA A 333 24.52 3.89 9.60
CA ALA A 333 24.88 5.19 9.03
C ALA A 333 26.30 5.56 9.42
N ASP A 334 27.25 5.42 8.48
CA ASP A 334 28.53 6.08 8.54
C ASP A 334 29.07 6.25 7.13
N ARG A 335 28.75 7.41 6.52
CA ARG A 335 29.62 8.10 5.57
C ARG A 335 29.21 9.56 5.40
N PRO A 336 30.17 10.50 5.55
CA PRO A 336 29.91 11.92 5.47
C PRO A 336 29.84 12.39 4.01
N PHE A 337 28.72 13.01 3.64
CA PHE A 337 28.69 13.87 2.46
C PHE A 337 28.90 15.33 2.91
N GLY A 338 29.87 15.98 2.26
CA GLY A 338 30.18 17.36 2.47
C GLY A 338 29.07 18.33 2.02
N PRO A 339 29.13 19.60 2.40
CA PRO A 339 28.00 20.51 2.38
C PRO A 339 27.67 20.96 0.97
N ALA A 340 26.47 20.66 0.50
CA ALA A 340 25.80 21.36 -0.59
C ALA A 340 24.42 21.76 -0.08
N ASP A 341 24.12 23.00 -0.25
CA ASP A 341 22.93 23.75 0.13
C ASP A 341 21.64 23.00 -0.23
N ASP A 342 21.06 22.26 0.74
CA ASP A 342 19.99 21.26 0.53
C ASP A 342 18.65 21.67 1.16
N ARG A 343 18.46 22.98 1.42
CA ARG A 343 17.21 23.52 1.99
C ARG A 343 15.98 23.33 1.10
N SER A 344 16.16 23.04 -0.19
CA SER A 344 15.04 22.85 -1.13
C SER A 344 14.54 21.41 -1.27
N LYS A 345 15.29 20.40 -0.75
CA LYS A 345 14.88 19.00 -0.79
C LYS A 345 14.05 18.57 0.43
N GLU A 346 14.32 19.17 1.59
CA GLU A 346 13.63 18.87 2.85
C GLU A 346 12.16 19.33 2.86
N GLU A 347 11.81 20.30 2.01
CA GLU A 347 10.43 20.82 1.92
C GLU A 347 9.42 19.89 1.21
N ARG A 348 9.87 18.78 0.59
CA ARG A 348 9.02 17.87 -0.19
C ARG A 348 8.83 16.49 0.42
N LEU A 349 9.54 16.16 1.49
CA LEU A 349 9.30 14.91 2.25
C LEU A 349 8.17 15.18 3.24
N GLY A 350 7.14 14.34 3.23
CA GLY A 350 6.12 14.31 4.27
C GLY A 350 6.71 13.97 5.63
N TRP A 351 5.91 14.14 6.67
CA TRP A 351 6.33 13.81 8.02
C TRP A 351 6.13 12.31 8.31
N ARG A 352 7.15 11.65 8.84
CA ARG A 352 6.99 10.35 9.50
C ARG A 352 6.51 10.60 10.92
N ILE A 353 5.53 9.83 11.37
CA ILE A 353 4.96 9.95 12.70
C ILE A 353 5.27 8.71 13.49
N VAL A 354 5.86 8.91 14.65
CA VAL A 354 6.16 7.86 15.62
C VAL A 354 5.22 8.06 16.80
N CYS A 355 4.41 7.04 17.08
CA CYS A 355 3.47 6.99 18.18
C CYS A 355 3.94 6.00 19.27
N PHE A 356 4.75 5.01 18.90
CA PHE A 356 5.36 4.10 19.86
C PHE A 356 6.55 4.77 20.56
N GLY A 357 6.50 4.84 21.89
CA GLY A 357 7.52 5.53 22.70
C GLY A 357 7.30 7.03 22.86
N GLY A 358 6.26 7.59 22.24
CA GLY A 358 5.88 9.01 22.35
C GLY A 358 5.64 9.66 20.98
N LEU A 359 4.78 10.69 20.95
CA LEU A 359 4.42 11.38 19.72
C LEU A 359 5.56 12.25 19.21
N SER A 360 6.23 11.81 18.15
CA SER A 360 7.26 12.58 17.48
C SER A 360 7.01 12.63 15.97
N PHE A 361 7.56 13.65 15.34
CA PHE A 361 7.45 13.90 13.90
C PHE A 361 8.86 13.97 13.33
N GLU A 362 9.15 13.11 12.37
CA GLU A 362 10.47 12.97 11.76
C GLU A 362 10.41 13.39 10.28
N ARG A 363 11.43 14.08 9.80
CA ARG A 363 11.54 14.49 8.41
C ARG A 363 12.96 14.33 7.91
N GLY A 364 13.16 13.49 6.89
CA GLY A 364 14.49 13.13 6.45
C GLY A 364 15.29 12.36 7.52
N GLU A 365 16.62 12.40 7.43
CA GLU A 365 17.49 11.63 8.34
C GLU A 365 17.84 12.39 9.65
N HIS A 366 17.55 13.69 9.74
CA HIS A 366 18.10 14.54 10.81
C HIS A 366 17.08 15.44 11.52
N GLU A 367 15.85 15.54 11.05
CA GLU A 367 14.84 16.40 11.66
C GLU A 367 13.86 15.59 12.50
N VAL A 368 14.02 15.63 13.83
CA VAL A 368 13.06 15.08 14.79
C VAL A 368 12.43 16.23 15.54
N ARG A 369 11.11 16.37 15.47
CA ARG A 369 10.36 17.39 16.19
C ARG A 369 9.46 16.80 17.25
N LEU A 370 9.68 17.22 18.48
CA LEU A 370 8.76 17.04 19.59
C LEU A 370 7.95 18.33 19.73
N ILE A 371 6.70 18.28 19.32
CA ILE A 371 5.82 19.45 19.33
C ILE A 371 5.52 19.90 20.76
N ARG A 372 5.68 21.19 21.05
CA ARG A 372 5.19 21.81 22.29
C ARG A 372 3.72 22.19 22.16
N TRP A 373 2.87 21.31 22.62
CA TRP A 373 1.42 21.50 22.55
C TRP A 373 0.96 22.62 23.47
N LYS A 374 0.42 23.70 22.89
CA LYS A 374 -0.16 24.82 23.66
C LYS A 374 -1.42 24.40 24.43
N ARG A 375 -2.12 23.37 23.96
CA ARG A 375 -3.29 22.77 24.63
C ARG A 375 -3.30 21.24 24.49
N LYS A 376 -3.52 20.57 25.61
CA LYS A 376 -3.59 19.09 25.67
C LYS A 376 -4.71 18.52 24.77
N LYS A 377 -5.87 19.19 24.65
CA LYS A 377 -6.96 18.73 23.77
C LYS A 377 -6.62 18.79 22.29
N ALA A 378 -5.72 19.68 21.86
CA ALA A 378 -5.26 19.69 20.46
C ALA A 378 -4.28 18.53 20.21
N GLN A 379 -3.42 18.18 21.18
CA GLN A 379 -2.59 16.99 21.14
C GLN A 379 -3.44 15.72 21.09
N GLU A 380 -4.44 15.62 21.97
CA GLU A 380 -5.37 14.51 22.05
C GLU A 380 -6.12 14.31 20.71
N LEU A 381 -6.65 15.40 20.11
CA LEU A 381 -7.31 15.35 18.81
C LEU A 381 -6.36 14.88 17.71
N CYS A 382 -5.12 15.37 17.68
CA CYS A 382 -4.12 14.95 16.72
C CYS A 382 -3.84 13.45 16.86
N ALA A 383 -3.50 12.99 18.07
CA ALA A 383 -3.22 11.59 18.36
C ALA A 383 -4.41 10.68 18.05
N PHE A 384 -5.63 11.10 18.39
CA PHE A 384 -6.84 10.36 18.07
C PHE A 384 -7.01 10.17 16.56
N LEU A 385 -6.89 11.26 15.78
CA LEU A 385 -7.07 11.20 14.33
C LEU A 385 -5.98 10.36 13.63
N LEU A 386 -4.72 10.44 14.09
CA LEU A 386 -3.62 9.64 13.54
C LEU A 386 -3.83 8.13 13.68
N LEU A 387 -4.60 7.71 14.69
CA LEU A 387 -4.92 6.30 14.91
C LEU A 387 -6.25 5.88 14.25
N GLN A 388 -6.93 6.78 13.53
CA GLN A 388 -8.15 6.46 12.80
C GLN A 388 -7.86 6.13 11.32
N PRO A 389 -8.67 5.30 10.69
CA PRO A 389 -8.60 5.07 9.25
C PRO A 389 -8.70 6.39 8.47
N LYS A 390 -7.81 6.60 7.49
CA LYS A 390 -7.72 7.84 6.69
C LYS A 390 -7.55 9.12 7.51
N TYR A 391 -7.09 8.99 8.76
CA TYR A 391 -6.89 10.10 9.70
C TYR A 391 -8.14 10.98 9.87
N ALA A 392 -9.33 10.37 9.74
CA ALA A 392 -10.62 11.05 9.72
C ALA A 392 -11.63 10.41 10.68
N TYR A 393 -12.50 11.24 11.27
CA TYR A 393 -13.54 10.77 12.17
C TYR A 393 -14.80 11.65 12.11
N PRO A 394 -16.04 11.08 12.26
CA PRO A 394 -17.27 11.86 12.24
C PRO A 394 -17.30 12.91 13.34
N LYS A 395 -17.54 14.16 12.95
CA LYS A 395 -17.55 15.31 13.86
C LYS A 395 -18.49 15.12 15.06
N GLU A 396 -19.69 14.56 14.82
CA GLU A 396 -20.70 14.39 15.87
C GLU A 396 -20.26 13.39 16.95
N GLN A 397 -19.57 12.34 16.55
CA GLN A 397 -19.04 11.32 17.45
C GLN A 397 -17.74 11.76 18.13
N LEU A 398 -16.98 12.65 17.48
CA LEU A 398 -15.71 13.14 18.01
C LEU A 398 -15.89 13.94 19.30
N VAL A 399 -17.00 14.65 19.45
CA VAL A 399 -17.35 15.37 20.68
C VAL A 399 -17.44 14.43 21.88
N GLU A 400 -18.02 13.26 21.69
CA GLU A 400 -18.15 12.21 22.71
C GLU A 400 -16.80 11.55 23.02
N GLN A 401 -16.05 11.17 21.98
CA GLN A 401 -14.75 10.51 22.14
C GLN A 401 -13.72 11.39 22.86
N LEU A 402 -13.74 12.69 22.62
CA LEU A 402 -12.83 13.65 23.28
C LEU A 402 -13.38 14.20 24.61
N GLU A 403 -14.53 13.72 25.05
CA GLU A 403 -15.17 14.13 26.32
C GLU A 403 -15.25 15.66 26.47
N LEU A 404 -15.77 16.35 25.42
CA LEU A 404 -15.82 17.81 25.39
C LEU A 404 -16.96 18.43 26.20
N GLY A 405 -17.78 17.61 26.87
CA GLY A 405 -18.87 18.01 27.76
C GLY A 405 -20.24 17.55 27.28
N GLU A 406 -21.22 17.59 28.19
CA GLU A 406 -22.58 17.09 27.96
C GLU A 406 -23.47 18.06 27.16
N ASP A 407 -23.18 19.36 27.18
CA ASP A 407 -23.92 20.41 26.44
C ASP A 407 -23.43 20.42 24.98
N ARG A 408 -24.25 19.90 24.08
CA ARG A 408 -23.92 19.71 22.65
C ARG A 408 -23.47 21.02 21.96
N ASP A 409 -24.07 22.14 22.27
CA ASP A 409 -23.75 23.42 21.63
C ASP A 409 -22.41 23.98 22.11
N LYS A 410 -22.12 23.85 23.40
CA LYS A 410 -20.84 24.25 23.99
C LYS A 410 -19.73 23.33 23.54
N ALA A 411 -19.98 22.02 23.52
CA ALA A 411 -19.03 21.00 23.09
C ALA A 411 -18.64 21.16 21.61
N ASN A 412 -19.62 21.45 20.73
CA ASN A 412 -19.33 21.76 19.33
C ASN A 412 -18.48 23.04 19.17
N LYS A 413 -18.79 24.11 19.92
CA LYS A 413 -17.96 25.34 19.90
C LYS A 413 -16.52 25.04 20.37
N LEU A 414 -16.38 24.23 21.41
CA LEU A 414 -15.08 23.84 21.93
C LEU A 414 -14.31 22.99 20.91
N LEU A 415 -14.97 22.07 20.21
CA LEU A 415 -14.35 21.27 19.13
C LEU A 415 -13.77 22.18 18.03
N TYR A 416 -14.51 23.20 17.57
CA TYR A 416 -13.97 24.14 16.59
C TYR A 416 -12.73 24.89 17.10
N VAL A 417 -12.71 25.26 18.37
CA VAL A 417 -11.53 25.89 19.00
C VAL A 417 -10.35 24.92 19.01
N VAL A 418 -10.56 23.64 19.35
CA VAL A 418 -9.53 22.60 19.36
C VAL A 418 -8.99 22.36 17.95
N ILE A 419 -9.86 22.23 16.95
CA ILE A 419 -9.47 22.08 15.53
C ILE A 419 -8.64 23.28 15.06
N HIS A 420 -9.09 24.50 15.38
CA HIS A 420 -8.35 25.71 15.00
C HIS A 420 -6.95 25.75 15.62
N GLN A 421 -6.83 25.34 16.87
CA GLN A 421 -5.53 25.28 17.55
C GLN A 421 -4.62 24.17 17.02
N LEU A 422 -5.18 23.00 16.70
CA LEU A 422 -4.42 21.94 16.03
C LEU A 422 -3.90 22.44 14.69
N LYS A 423 -4.76 23.11 13.90
CA LYS A 423 -4.37 23.70 12.61
C LYS A 423 -3.22 24.69 12.75
N GLN A 424 -3.29 25.58 13.74
CA GLN A 424 -2.21 26.52 14.02
C GLN A 424 -0.93 25.82 14.45
N THR A 425 -1.01 24.84 15.35
CA THR A 425 0.17 24.08 15.79
C THR A 425 0.86 23.34 14.66
N LEU A 426 0.09 22.64 13.79
CA LEU A 426 0.65 21.95 12.62
C LEU A 426 1.32 22.93 11.64
N LEU A 427 0.78 24.14 11.48
CA LEU A 427 1.39 25.17 10.64
C LEU A 427 2.67 25.74 11.27
N GLU A 428 2.63 26.08 12.56
CA GLU A 428 3.75 26.76 13.26
C GLU A 428 4.94 25.80 13.47
N GLU A 429 4.65 24.55 13.85
CA GLU A 429 5.69 23.58 14.24
C GLU A 429 6.16 22.71 13.05
N LEU A 430 5.28 22.34 12.14
CA LEU A 430 5.57 21.42 11.05
C LEU A 430 5.54 22.08 9.65
N GLY A 431 5.10 23.34 9.56
CA GLY A 431 4.92 24.02 8.26
C GLY A 431 3.73 23.49 7.44
N VAL A 432 2.87 22.65 8.03
CA VAL A 432 1.76 22.00 7.32
C VAL A 432 0.58 22.97 7.23
N LYS A 433 0.38 23.55 6.05
CA LYS A 433 -0.76 24.42 5.75
C LYS A 433 -2.04 23.58 5.65
N ASP A 434 -3.11 24.07 6.31
CA ASP A 434 -4.42 23.37 6.32
C ASP A 434 -4.35 21.90 6.79
N GLY A 435 -3.46 21.62 7.76
CA GLY A 435 -3.15 20.28 8.24
C GLY A 435 -4.32 19.52 8.87
N VAL A 436 -5.39 20.21 9.26
CA VAL A 436 -6.64 19.62 9.73
C VAL A 436 -7.83 20.45 9.25
N GLY A 437 -8.96 19.81 8.95
CA GLY A 437 -10.17 20.49 8.49
C GLY A 437 -11.42 19.65 8.68
N ILE A 438 -12.56 20.26 8.35
CA ILE A 438 -13.86 19.59 8.34
C ILE A 438 -14.31 19.50 6.88
N ARG A 439 -14.54 18.28 6.39
CA ARG A 439 -15.07 18.01 5.05
C ARG A 439 -16.19 16.98 5.18
N GLU A 440 -17.33 17.24 4.59
CA GLU A 440 -18.48 16.31 4.55
C GLU A 440 -18.90 15.74 5.92
N GLY A 441 -18.78 16.55 6.98
CA GLY A 441 -19.11 16.12 8.35
C GLY A 441 -18.02 15.34 9.07
N LEU A 442 -16.87 15.07 8.42
CA LEU A 442 -15.69 14.44 9.00
C LEU A 442 -14.66 15.50 9.41
N VAL A 443 -14.06 15.32 10.56
CA VAL A 443 -12.82 16.01 10.95
C VAL A 443 -11.67 15.15 10.49
N ALA A 444 -10.81 15.66 9.62
CA ALA A 444 -9.70 14.90 9.04
C ALA A 444 -8.38 15.67 9.09
N LEU A 445 -7.29 14.96 9.34
CA LEU A 445 -5.96 15.46 9.07
C LEU A 445 -5.69 15.43 7.55
N ARG A 446 -4.77 16.28 7.11
CA ARG A 446 -4.34 16.31 5.72
C ARG A 446 -3.39 15.14 5.47
N GLU A 447 -3.90 14.10 4.82
CA GLU A 447 -3.19 12.84 4.55
C GLU A 447 -1.85 13.07 3.82
N GLU A 448 -1.83 13.97 2.82
CA GLU A 448 -0.63 14.23 2.01
C GLU A 448 0.53 14.90 2.79
N ALA A 449 0.28 15.29 4.03
CA ALA A 449 1.33 15.86 4.89
C ALA A 449 2.12 14.79 5.66
N PHE A 450 1.62 13.56 5.69
CA PHE A 450 2.14 12.48 6.52
C PHE A 450 2.41 11.24 5.66
N ASP A 451 3.68 10.87 5.54
CA ASP A 451 4.11 9.74 4.70
C ASP A 451 4.05 8.39 5.42
N TYR A 452 4.04 8.39 6.75
CA TYR A 452 4.22 7.18 7.54
C TYR A 452 3.73 7.37 8.98
N VAL A 453 2.98 6.39 9.48
CA VAL A 453 2.62 6.26 10.90
C VAL A 453 3.01 4.86 11.36
N ASP A 454 3.86 4.77 12.39
CA ASP A 454 4.43 3.51 12.88
C ASP A 454 3.37 2.48 13.33
N VAL A 455 2.29 2.92 13.97
CA VAL A 455 1.17 2.06 14.37
C VAL A 455 0.45 1.47 13.15
N GLU A 456 0.26 2.24 12.08
CA GLU A 456 -0.34 1.76 10.84
C GLU A 456 0.57 0.72 10.17
N ARG A 457 1.88 0.98 10.12
CA ARG A 457 2.88 0.03 9.62
C ARG A 457 2.86 -1.26 10.42
N TYR A 458 2.89 -1.17 11.75
CA TYR A 458 2.81 -2.30 12.66
C TYR A 458 1.58 -3.18 12.38
N LEU A 459 0.40 -2.58 12.32
CA LEU A 459 -0.85 -3.32 12.05
C LEU A 459 -0.88 -3.92 10.64
N THR A 460 -0.29 -3.24 9.67
CA THR A 460 -0.20 -3.73 8.29
C THR A 460 0.72 -4.96 8.22
N LEU A 461 1.90 -4.91 8.84
CA LEU A 461 2.82 -6.04 8.90
C LEU A 461 2.16 -7.28 9.52
N ILE A 462 1.46 -7.11 10.66
CA ILE A 462 0.76 -8.23 11.31
C ILE A 462 -0.29 -8.82 10.37
N ARG A 463 -1.11 -7.97 9.77
CA ARG A 463 -2.19 -8.40 8.88
C ARG A 463 -1.65 -9.22 7.71
N VAL A 464 -0.61 -8.73 7.06
CA VAL A 464 0.02 -9.44 5.94
C VAL A 464 0.69 -10.73 6.42
N ALA A 465 1.40 -10.69 7.54
CA ALA A 465 2.02 -11.88 8.12
C ALA A 465 0.99 -12.95 8.52
N ASP A 466 -0.15 -12.56 9.11
CA ASP A 466 -1.25 -13.48 9.45
C ASP A 466 -1.81 -14.20 8.22
N GLN A 467 -1.94 -13.49 7.10
CA GLN A 467 -2.42 -14.06 5.84
C GLN A 467 -1.41 -15.00 5.19
N LEU A 468 -0.12 -14.72 5.34
CA LEU A 468 0.96 -15.53 4.81
C LEU A 468 1.26 -16.77 5.68
N TRP A 469 0.92 -16.72 6.96
CA TRP A 469 1.26 -17.77 7.94
C TRP A 469 0.91 -19.20 7.51
N PRO A 470 -0.27 -19.50 6.93
CA PRO A 470 -0.59 -20.86 6.48
C PRO A 470 0.17 -21.27 5.20
N LYS A 471 0.72 -20.33 4.44
CA LYS A 471 1.30 -20.55 3.10
C LYS A 471 2.82 -20.40 3.09
N ASP A 472 3.34 -19.37 3.72
CA ASP A 472 4.77 -19.03 3.77
C ASP A 472 5.16 -18.56 5.17
N ARG A 473 5.57 -19.53 5.98
CA ARG A 473 5.97 -19.26 7.36
C ARG A 473 7.26 -18.46 7.46
N ALA A 474 8.18 -18.60 6.49
CA ALA A 474 9.46 -17.89 6.52
C ALA A 474 9.23 -16.39 6.32
N LEU A 475 8.49 -16.00 5.28
CA LEU A 475 8.17 -14.60 5.03
C LEU A 475 7.29 -14.00 6.13
N SER A 476 6.30 -14.77 6.65
CA SER A 476 5.51 -14.35 7.81
C SER A 476 6.38 -14.08 9.02
N TYR A 477 7.38 -14.91 9.26
CA TYR A 477 8.29 -14.76 10.38
C TYR A 477 9.08 -13.46 10.29
N GLU A 478 9.64 -13.13 9.12
CA GLU A 478 10.34 -11.86 8.91
C GLU A 478 9.44 -10.65 9.18
N MET A 479 8.19 -10.68 8.69
CA MET A 479 7.22 -9.61 8.93
C MET A 479 6.82 -9.50 10.40
N TYR A 480 6.66 -10.63 11.11
CA TYR A 480 6.42 -10.58 12.56
C TYR A 480 7.63 -10.07 13.33
N GLN A 481 8.85 -10.38 12.91
CA GLN A 481 10.06 -9.83 13.52
C GLN A 481 10.15 -8.31 13.32
N GLU A 482 9.84 -7.82 12.12
CA GLU A 482 9.78 -6.37 11.87
C GLU A 482 8.69 -5.71 12.74
N ALA A 483 7.48 -6.27 12.78
CA ALA A 483 6.40 -5.78 13.62
C ALA A 483 6.79 -5.80 15.11
N PHE A 484 7.41 -6.88 15.58
CA PHE A 484 7.91 -6.99 16.94
C PHE A 484 8.90 -5.88 17.28
N GLY A 485 9.80 -5.53 16.36
CA GLY A 485 10.78 -4.46 16.53
C GLY A 485 10.19 -3.05 16.53
N LEU A 486 9.02 -2.86 15.90
CA LEU A 486 8.31 -1.57 15.90
C LEU A 486 7.51 -1.32 17.17
N TYR A 487 7.08 -2.38 17.87
CA TYR A 487 6.18 -2.27 19.01
C TYR A 487 6.82 -1.56 20.22
N GLY A 488 6.07 -0.64 20.79
CA GLY A 488 6.44 0.08 22.00
C GLY A 488 5.20 0.59 22.75
N ASP A 489 5.44 1.32 23.85
CA ASP A 489 4.35 1.93 24.61
C ASP A 489 3.66 3.00 23.75
N LEU A 490 2.37 2.82 23.46
CA LEU A 490 1.61 3.77 22.65
C LEU A 490 1.38 5.08 23.42
N LEU A 491 1.95 6.19 22.91
CA LEU A 491 1.72 7.55 23.39
C LEU A 491 1.81 7.65 24.94
N PRO A 492 2.93 7.26 25.56
CA PRO A 492 3.05 7.16 27.02
C PRO A 492 2.88 8.51 27.73
N GLU A 493 3.10 9.64 27.03
CA GLU A 493 2.94 10.98 27.55
C GLU A 493 1.47 11.44 27.66
N LEU A 494 0.54 10.74 27.00
CA LEU A 494 -0.88 11.04 27.09
C LEU A 494 -1.51 10.37 28.32
N PRO A 495 -2.43 11.08 29.00
CA PRO A 495 -3.15 10.51 30.12
C PRO A 495 -4.08 9.36 29.68
N TYR A 496 -4.71 8.71 30.67
CA TYR A 496 -5.62 7.59 30.47
C TYR A 496 -6.95 8.10 29.86
N PHE A 497 -7.01 8.12 28.53
CA PHE A 497 -8.26 8.33 27.79
C PHE A 497 -8.88 6.98 27.46
N SER A 498 -10.21 6.87 27.59
CA SER A 498 -10.92 5.60 27.35
C SER A 498 -10.68 5.02 25.94
N TRP A 499 -10.58 5.87 24.92
CA TRP A 499 -10.25 5.46 23.55
C TRP A 499 -8.80 4.99 23.40
N LEU A 500 -7.86 5.63 24.12
CA LEU A 500 -6.44 5.29 24.05
C LEU A 500 -6.15 3.98 24.80
N GLU A 501 -6.79 3.75 25.94
CA GLU A 501 -6.66 2.49 26.68
C GLU A 501 -7.18 1.30 25.83
N ARG A 502 -8.33 1.44 25.19
CA ARG A 502 -8.81 0.40 24.27
C ARG A 502 -7.84 0.11 23.12
N MET A 503 -7.17 1.14 22.59
CA MET A 503 -6.16 0.97 21.56
C MET A 503 -4.88 0.29 22.12
N ARG A 504 -4.45 0.66 23.32
CA ARG A 504 -3.32 0.01 24.01
C ARG A 504 -3.59 -1.47 24.26
N GLU A 505 -4.76 -1.81 24.78
CA GLU A 505 -5.21 -3.19 24.99
C GLU A 505 -5.24 -3.97 23.67
N PHE A 506 -5.82 -3.41 22.62
CA PHE A 506 -5.85 -4.03 21.30
C PHE A 506 -4.46 -4.31 20.73
N LEU A 507 -3.53 -3.35 20.84
CA LEU A 507 -2.15 -3.52 20.38
C LEU A 507 -1.39 -4.54 21.23
N LEU A 508 -1.64 -4.58 22.54
CA LEU A 508 -1.06 -5.57 23.44
C LEU A 508 -1.50 -7.00 23.09
N GLU A 509 -2.80 -7.21 22.79
CA GLU A 509 -3.31 -8.49 22.31
C GLU A 509 -2.65 -8.92 20.99
N LYS A 510 -2.49 -7.98 20.05
CA LYS A 510 -1.79 -8.24 18.79
C LYS A 510 -0.33 -8.64 19.02
N GLN A 511 0.37 -7.94 19.90
CA GLN A 511 1.77 -8.25 20.22
C GLN A 511 1.92 -9.61 20.91
N ALA A 512 1.01 -9.97 21.81
CA ALA A 512 1.00 -11.31 22.40
C ALA A 512 0.77 -12.41 21.35
N ALA A 513 -0.12 -12.17 20.38
CA ALA A 513 -0.35 -13.11 19.27
C ALA A 513 0.89 -13.28 18.37
N ILE A 514 1.61 -12.20 18.09
CA ILE A 514 2.90 -12.26 17.35
C ILE A 514 3.91 -13.10 18.13
N LEU A 515 4.09 -12.83 19.42
CA LEU A 515 5.06 -13.53 20.26
C LEU A 515 4.83 -15.04 20.30
N ARG A 516 3.56 -15.50 20.29
CA ARG A 516 3.23 -16.93 20.16
C ARG A 516 3.78 -17.53 18.88
N LYS A 517 3.63 -16.82 17.75
CA LYS A 517 4.09 -17.28 16.44
C LYS A 517 5.60 -17.21 16.30
N LEU A 518 6.22 -16.13 16.77
CA LEU A 518 7.68 -15.99 16.78
C LEU A 518 8.36 -17.07 17.63
N ARG A 519 7.80 -17.34 18.82
CA ARG A 519 8.27 -18.43 19.68
C ARG A 519 8.16 -19.79 18.97
N LEU A 520 7.02 -20.06 18.32
CA LEU A 520 6.80 -21.32 17.61
C LEU A 520 7.84 -21.52 16.50
N MET A 521 8.15 -20.48 15.74
CA MET A 521 9.18 -20.54 14.69
C MET A 521 10.57 -20.73 15.26
N ALA A 522 10.92 -20.07 16.35
CA ALA A 522 12.20 -20.25 17.05
C ALA A 522 12.34 -21.70 17.57
N GLU A 523 11.27 -22.29 18.10
CA GLU A 523 11.21 -23.70 18.51
C GLU A 523 11.43 -24.65 17.33
N GLU A 524 10.72 -24.43 16.20
CA GLU A 524 10.86 -25.23 14.98
C GLU A 524 12.27 -25.15 14.37
N GLN A 525 12.92 -23.98 14.46
CA GLN A 525 14.31 -23.75 14.01
C GLN A 525 15.36 -24.27 15.00
N GLY A 526 14.96 -24.62 16.20
CA GLY A 526 15.86 -25.05 17.28
C GLY A 526 16.67 -23.92 17.90
N ASP A 527 16.29 -22.67 17.66
CA ASP A 527 16.92 -21.47 18.24
C ASP A 527 16.41 -21.24 19.65
N ARG A 528 17.07 -21.87 20.62
CA ARG A 528 16.68 -21.82 22.03
C ARG A 528 16.84 -20.45 22.68
N GLU A 529 17.75 -19.64 22.18
CA GLU A 529 18.00 -18.29 22.70
C GLU A 529 16.88 -17.32 22.27
N LEU A 530 16.48 -17.36 21.04
CA LEU A 530 15.33 -16.60 20.53
C LEU A 530 14.02 -17.08 21.15
N GLU A 531 13.80 -18.38 21.29
CA GLU A 531 12.63 -18.95 21.95
C GLU A 531 12.50 -18.41 23.40
N GLU A 532 13.60 -18.41 24.15
CA GLU A 532 13.63 -17.86 25.50
C GLU A 532 13.31 -16.36 25.51
N THR A 533 13.90 -15.61 24.60
CA THR A 533 13.68 -14.17 24.46
C THR A 533 12.21 -13.84 24.23
N TYR A 534 11.56 -14.54 23.30
CA TYR A 534 10.13 -14.32 23.01
C TYR A 534 9.21 -14.73 24.17
N CYS A 535 9.52 -15.82 24.86
CA CYS A 535 8.77 -16.21 26.06
C CYS A 535 8.89 -15.17 27.19
N ARG A 536 10.10 -14.67 27.45
CA ARG A 536 10.32 -13.66 28.47
C ARG A 536 9.62 -12.35 28.15
N GLU A 537 9.66 -11.94 26.90
CA GLU A 537 8.97 -10.74 26.45
C GLU A 537 7.45 -10.89 26.53
N TRP A 538 6.92 -12.07 26.20
CA TRP A 538 5.50 -12.35 26.37
C TRP A 538 5.05 -12.27 27.83
N ILE A 539 5.82 -12.85 28.75
CA ILE A 539 5.59 -12.73 30.21
C ILE A 539 5.68 -11.27 30.69
N ARG A 540 6.57 -10.48 30.12
CA ARG A 540 6.72 -9.06 30.47
C ARG A 540 5.46 -8.26 30.08
N LEU A 541 4.94 -8.52 28.89
CA LEU A 541 3.78 -7.81 28.33
C LEU A 541 2.45 -8.28 28.92
N SER A 542 2.31 -9.56 29.16
CA SER A 542 1.08 -10.19 29.66
C SER A 542 1.42 -11.15 30.80
N PRO A 543 1.68 -10.63 32.01
CA PRO A 543 2.14 -11.41 33.14
C PRO A 543 1.08 -12.36 33.72
N ASP A 544 -0.18 -12.16 33.36
CA ASP A 544 -1.34 -12.99 33.74
C ASP A 544 -1.54 -14.24 32.85
N GLN A 545 -0.83 -14.29 31.71
CA GLN A 545 -0.97 -15.41 30.76
C GLN A 545 -0.09 -16.60 31.15
N GLU A 546 -0.69 -17.59 31.79
CA GLU A 546 -0.03 -18.83 32.23
C GLU A 546 0.66 -19.59 31.09
N GLU A 547 0.10 -19.53 29.86
CA GLU A 547 0.65 -20.19 28.67
C GLU A 547 2.13 -19.81 28.42
N ALA A 548 2.46 -18.52 28.56
CA ALA A 548 3.82 -18.00 28.38
C ALA A 548 4.80 -18.61 29.39
N TYR A 549 4.37 -18.71 30.66
CA TYR A 549 5.17 -19.38 31.70
C TYR A 549 5.33 -20.87 31.42
N GLY A 550 4.28 -21.54 30.97
CA GLY A 550 4.32 -22.96 30.61
C GLY A 550 5.36 -23.26 29.53
N HIS A 551 5.45 -22.42 28.49
CA HIS A 551 6.45 -22.56 27.44
C HIS A 551 7.86 -22.30 27.95
N LEU A 552 8.08 -21.22 28.70
CA LEU A 552 9.40 -20.90 29.25
C LEU A 552 9.87 -21.97 30.25
N ILE A 553 8.98 -22.50 31.09
CA ILE A 553 9.31 -23.57 32.04
C ILE A 553 9.74 -24.83 31.31
N ARG A 554 9.02 -25.27 30.23
CA ARG A 554 9.43 -26.44 29.43
C ARG A 554 10.81 -26.23 28.81
N LEU A 555 11.05 -25.06 28.23
CA LEU A 555 12.35 -24.71 27.66
C LEU A 555 13.47 -24.75 28.71
N LEU A 556 13.26 -24.19 29.90
CA LEU A 556 14.25 -24.18 30.98
C LEU A 556 14.49 -25.58 31.56
N LEU A 557 13.48 -26.47 31.55
CA LEU A 557 13.66 -27.90 31.89
C LEU A 557 14.59 -28.59 30.90
N ASP A 558 14.37 -28.39 29.59
CA ASP A 558 15.23 -28.93 28.54
C ASP A 558 16.69 -28.40 28.66
N LEU A 559 16.85 -27.15 29.04
CA LEU A 559 18.15 -26.51 29.29
C LEU A 559 18.75 -26.85 30.66
N LYS A 560 18.05 -27.63 31.52
CA LYS A 560 18.43 -28.01 32.88
C LYS A 560 18.66 -26.82 33.84
N ARG A 561 17.98 -25.70 33.62
CA ARG A 561 18.06 -24.46 34.43
C ARG A 561 16.97 -24.43 35.50
N THR A 562 16.97 -25.44 36.37
CA THR A 562 15.90 -25.68 37.36
C THR A 562 15.77 -24.56 38.42
N GLY A 563 16.87 -23.86 38.78
CA GLY A 563 16.83 -22.77 39.73
C GLY A 563 15.95 -21.58 39.35
N GLU A 564 15.86 -21.28 38.04
CA GLU A 564 15.01 -20.19 37.53
C GLU A 564 13.53 -20.56 37.51
N ILE A 565 13.21 -21.84 37.31
CA ILE A 565 11.84 -22.35 37.22
C ILE A 565 11.08 -22.10 38.52
N ALA A 566 11.72 -22.35 39.68
CA ALA A 566 11.10 -22.14 40.98
C ALA A 566 10.68 -20.66 41.18
N LEU A 567 11.55 -19.72 40.79
CA LEU A 567 11.25 -18.29 40.87
C LEU A 567 10.10 -17.86 39.92
N LEU A 568 10.10 -18.39 38.70
CA LEU A 568 9.04 -18.12 37.70
C LEU A 568 7.70 -18.66 38.21
N TYR A 569 7.67 -19.86 38.74
CA TYR A 569 6.45 -20.46 39.27
C TYR A 569 5.89 -19.71 40.49
N GLU A 570 6.72 -19.30 41.41
CA GLU A 570 6.29 -18.49 42.57
C GLU A 570 5.75 -17.12 42.12
N ARG A 571 6.34 -16.52 41.07
CA ARG A 571 5.81 -15.30 40.47
C ARG A 571 4.42 -15.54 39.86
N LEU A 572 4.25 -16.57 39.02
CA LEU A 572 2.97 -16.94 38.44
C LEU A 572 1.92 -17.22 39.51
N LYS A 573 2.26 -18.01 40.53
CA LYS A 573 1.36 -18.36 41.61
C LYS A 573 0.84 -17.13 42.36
N ARG A 574 1.70 -16.14 42.55
CA ARG A 574 1.31 -14.85 43.17
C ARG A 574 0.30 -14.12 42.26
N ILE A 575 0.58 -13.99 40.96
CA ILE A 575 -0.30 -13.31 40.00
C ILE A 575 -1.65 -14.03 39.92
N CYS A 576 -1.65 -15.36 39.77
CA CYS A 576 -2.89 -16.15 39.76
C CYS A 576 -3.74 -15.92 41.00
N ARG A 577 -3.11 -15.87 42.20
CA ARG A 577 -3.82 -15.65 43.46
C ARG A 577 -4.32 -14.21 43.59
N ASP A 578 -3.49 -13.22 43.31
CA ASP A 578 -3.78 -11.83 43.57
C ASP A 578 -4.71 -11.20 42.54
N GLU A 579 -4.62 -11.60 41.26
CA GLU A 579 -5.38 -11.02 40.16
C GLU A 579 -6.55 -11.90 39.68
N LEU A 580 -6.37 -13.24 39.68
CA LEU A 580 -7.37 -14.18 39.14
C LEU A 580 -8.14 -14.93 40.24
N GLY A 581 -7.69 -14.84 41.51
CA GLY A 581 -8.29 -15.61 42.62
C GLY A 581 -8.21 -17.13 42.44
N ALA A 582 -7.27 -17.61 41.63
CA ALA A 582 -7.11 -19.01 41.25
C ALA A 582 -5.70 -19.54 41.52
N GLU A 583 -5.51 -20.84 41.46
CA GLU A 583 -4.18 -21.47 41.47
C GLU A 583 -3.76 -21.75 40.00
N PRO A 584 -2.45 -21.84 39.71
CA PRO A 584 -1.96 -22.27 38.38
C PRO A 584 -2.56 -23.62 37.96
N SER A 585 -2.63 -23.85 36.64
CA SER A 585 -3.24 -25.05 36.06
C SER A 585 -2.67 -26.34 36.62
N GLU A 586 -3.51 -27.39 36.69
CA GLU A 586 -3.07 -28.71 37.13
C GLU A 586 -1.97 -29.29 36.24
N GLU A 587 -2.02 -29.01 34.94
CA GLU A 587 -0.99 -29.45 33.97
C GLU A 587 0.39 -28.96 34.35
N LEU A 588 0.51 -27.68 34.66
CA LEU A 588 1.77 -27.06 35.04
C LEU A 588 2.26 -27.59 36.41
N ARG A 589 1.34 -27.75 37.37
CA ARG A 589 1.66 -28.32 38.68
C ARG A 589 2.18 -29.75 38.57
N VAL A 590 1.55 -30.57 37.76
CA VAL A 590 1.98 -31.96 37.50
C VAL A 590 3.35 -32.00 36.83
N LEU A 591 3.59 -31.13 35.85
CA LEU A 591 4.88 -31.01 35.17
C LEU A 591 6.01 -30.70 36.20
N LEU A 592 5.78 -29.75 37.07
CA LEU A 592 6.78 -29.33 38.05
C LEU A 592 7.02 -30.39 39.16
N ARG A 593 5.96 -31.10 39.61
CA ARG A 593 6.08 -32.23 40.54
C ARG A 593 6.90 -33.37 39.95
N ARG A 594 6.64 -33.74 38.68
CA ARG A 594 7.40 -34.81 38.00
C ARG A 594 8.89 -34.49 37.88
N ASN A 595 9.25 -33.22 37.82
CA ASN A 595 10.63 -32.77 37.72
C ASN A 595 11.23 -32.39 39.09
N GLY A 596 10.53 -32.65 40.21
CA GLY A 596 11.04 -32.45 41.57
C GLY A 596 11.27 -30.98 41.98
N ILE A 597 10.58 -30.03 41.31
CA ILE A 597 10.75 -28.58 41.54
C ILE A 597 9.75 -28.08 42.57
N VAL A 598 8.57 -28.66 42.64
CA VAL A 598 7.52 -28.33 43.58
C VAL A 598 7.02 -29.61 44.24
N SER A 599 6.80 -29.56 45.57
CA SER A 599 6.26 -30.71 46.36
C SER A 599 4.75 -30.92 46.17
#